data_bd054e0fd7e0a0e77d37fa396f983ec1
#
_entry.id   bd054e0fd7e0a0e77d37fa396f983ec1
#
_cell.length_a   1.000
_cell.length_b   1.000
_cell.length_c   1.000
_cell.angle_alpha   90.00
_cell.angle_beta   90.00
_cell.angle_gamma   90.00
#
_symmetry.space_group_name_H-M   'P 1'
#
loop_
_entity.id
_entity.type
_entity.pdbx_description
1 polymer ?
#
loop_
_entity_poly.entity_id
_entity_poly.type
_entity_poly.pdbx_seq_one_letter_code
_entity_poly.pdbx_strand_id
1 'polypeptide(L)'
;MALTLPSDADEWIEAWGEKLNESDEYSEVGEGWGVDFNGDFLFHIRPDDTYDGEDLYFFVGLEDGVCTDAFRTDDPDGVDWGFAFRGEYSTWKRLIRQDLGAIDGLMSGEFELDGDMQRTLQYSDAAVVMTEEAAAVDTEFEY
;
A
#
# COMPACT_ATOMS: atom_id res chain seq x y z
N MET A 1 1.62 4.84 20.16
CA MET A 1 3.02 5.24 19.89
C MET A 1 3.26 5.27 18.39
N ALA A 2 3.83 6.37 17.89
CA ALA A 2 4.02 6.53 16.45
C ALA A 2 5.14 5.63 15.92
N LEU A 3 4.93 5.11 14.71
CA LEU A 3 5.94 4.37 13.98
C LEU A 3 6.56 5.30 12.95
N THR A 4 7.88 5.30 12.87
CA THR A 4 8.64 6.22 12.04
C THR A 4 9.01 5.57 10.71
N LEU A 5 8.76 6.24 9.59
CA LEU A 5 9.18 5.76 8.28
C LEU A 5 10.41 6.54 7.81
N PRO A 6 11.46 5.84 7.32
CA PRO A 6 11.52 4.38 7.11
C PRO A 6 12.04 3.55 8.28
N SER A 7 12.47 4.14 9.40
CA SER A 7 13.14 3.41 10.48
C SER A 7 12.32 2.23 11.01
N ASP A 8 11.00 2.40 11.16
CA ASP A 8 10.11 1.38 11.68
C ASP A 8 9.27 0.73 10.57
N ALA A 9 9.82 0.66 9.36
CA ALA A 9 9.08 0.18 8.19
C ALA A 9 8.51 -1.23 8.37
N ASP A 10 9.27 -2.14 8.98
CA ASP A 10 8.80 -3.52 9.21
C ASP A 10 7.55 -3.54 10.09
N GLU A 11 7.57 -2.80 11.18
CA GLU A 11 6.44 -2.71 12.11
C GLU A 11 5.28 -1.94 11.50
N TRP A 12 5.59 -0.92 10.71
CA TRP A 12 4.55 -0.10 10.06
C TRP A 12 3.70 -0.92 9.11
N ILE A 13 4.33 -1.73 8.27
CA ILE A 13 3.57 -2.52 7.28
C ILE A 13 2.74 -3.60 7.97
N GLU A 14 3.27 -4.20 9.04
CA GLU A 14 2.51 -5.17 9.83
C GLU A 14 1.30 -4.51 10.49
N ALA A 15 1.48 -3.31 11.03
CA ALA A 15 0.38 -2.54 11.64
C ALA A 15 -0.71 -2.20 10.62
N TRP A 16 -0.33 -1.83 9.40
CA TRP A 16 -1.30 -1.58 8.33
C TRP A 16 -2.10 -2.84 7.99
N GLY A 17 -1.41 -3.99 7.86
CA GLY A 17 -2.09 -5.27 7.62
C GLY A 17 -3.08 -5.62 8.72
N GLU A 18 -2.73 -5.36 9.98
CA GLU A 18 -3.63 -5.58 11.12
C GLU A 18 -4.86 -4.66 11.04
N LYS A 19 -4.66 -3.39 10.68
CA LYS A 19 -5.76 -2.44 10.51
C LYS A 19 -6.74 -2.91 9.43
N LEU A 20 -6.23 -3.42 8.32
CA LEU A 20 -7.07 -3.95 7.26
C LEU A 20 -7.91 -5.13 7.76
N ASN A 21 -7.33 -6.02 8.55
CA ASN A 21 -8.04 -7.18 9.08
C ASN A 21 -9.02 -6.82 10.19
N GLU A 22 -8.85 -5.70 10.85
CA GLU A 22 -9.78 -5.19 11.85
C GLU A 22 -10.92 -4.37 11.23
N SER A 23 -10.81 -4.01 9.96
CA SER A 23 -11.77 -3.16 9.27
C SER A 23 -12.90 -3.98 8.66
N ASP A 24 -14.10 -3.84 9.20
CA ASP A 24 -15.31 -4.42 8.62
C ASP A 24 -15.60 -3.82 7.24
N GLU A 25 -15.32 -2.53 7.09
CA GLU A 25 -15.49 -1.83 5.82
C GLU A 25 -14.60 -2.39 4.73
N TYR A 26 -13.31 -2.64 5.03
CA TYR A 26 -12.41 -3.24 4.07
C TYR A 26 -12.88 -4.65 3.68
N SER A 27 -13.33 -5.44 4.66
CA SER A 27 -13.85 -6.78 4.41
C SER A 27 -14.99 -6.78 3.39
N GLU A 28 -15.84 -5.77 3.43
CA GLU A 28 -16.96 -5.62 2.49
C GLU A 28 -16.49 -5.16 1.11
N VAL A 29 -15.72 -4.08 1.05
CA VAL A 29 -15.31 -3.48 -0.24
C VAL A 29 -14.24 -4.31 -0.95
N GLY A 30 -13.47 -5.11 -0.21
CA GLY A 30 -12.44 -5.99 -0.76
C GLY A 30 -12.96 -7.36 -1.18
N GLU A 31 -14.24 -7.66 -0.94
CA GLU A 31 -14.82 -8.96 -1.31
C GLU A 31 -14.66 -9.20 -2.82
N GLY A 32 -14.14 -10.36 -3.18
CA GLY A 32 -13.89 -10.73 -4.57
C GLY A 32 -12.51 -10.37 -5.10
N TRP A 33 -11.81 -9.44 -4.46
CA TRP A 33 -10.44 -9.09 -4.90
C TRP A 33 -9.49 -10.26 -4.59
N GLY A 34 -8.70 -10.65 -5.59
CA GLY A 34 -7.75 -11.75 -5.45
C GLY A 34 -8.38 -13.14 -5.62
N VAL A 35 -9.68 -13.20 -5.87
CA VAL A 35 -10.38 -14.47 -6.18
C VAL A 35 -10.25 -14.72 -7.67
N ASP A 36 -9.72 -15.87 -8.05
CA ASP A 36 -9.45 -16.29 -9.42
C ASP A 36 -8.33 -15.49 -10.12
N PHE A 37 -7.59 -14.65 -9.39
CA PHE A 37 -6.40 -13.97 -9.89
C PHE A 37 -5.49 -13.63 -8.72
N ASN A 38 -4.22 -13.29 -9.00
CA ASN A 38 -3.29 -12.87 -7.96
C ASN A 38 -3.55 -11.40 -7.62
N GLY A 39 -4.16 -11.14 -6.46
CA GLY A 39 -4.47 -9.81 -5.94
C GLY A 39 -3.42 -9.25 -4.99
N ASP A 40 -2.28 -9.90 -4.83
CA ASP A 40 -1.24 -9.47 -3.92
C ASP A 40 -0.50 -8.27 -4.48
N PHE A 41 -0.20 -7.31 -3.62
CA PHE A 41 0.47 -6.06 -3.99
C PHE A 41 1.92 -6.03 -3.55
N LEU A 42 2.75 -5.46 -4.40
CA LEU A 42 4.06 -4.96 -4.02
C LEU A 42 3.96 -3.44 -3.98
N PHE A 43 4.12 -2.86 -2.80
CA PHE A 43 4.16 -1.40 -2.62
C PHE A 43 5.62 -0.97 -2.63
N HIS A 44 5.96 -0.09 -3.57
CA HIS A 44 7.34 0.35 -3.78
C HIS A 44 7.44 1.85 -3.47
N ILE A 45 8.25 2.18 -2.48
CA ILE A 45 8.56 3.57 -2.13
C ILE A 45 9.95 3.88 -2.68
N ARG A 46 10.01 4.82 -3.63
CA ARG A 46 11.26 5.22 -4.28
C ARG A 46 11.87 6.43 -3.57
N PRO A 47 13.22 6.52 -3.53
CA PRO A 47 13.87 7.73 -3.06
C PRO A 47 13.55 8.93 -3.95
N ASP A 48 13.67 10.13 -3.38
CA ASP A 48 13.44 11.39 -4.09
C ASP A 48 14.35 12.49 -3.52
N ASP A 49 14.06 13.73 -3.84
CA ASP A 49 14.88 14.88 -3.38
C ASP A 49 14.87 15.05 -1.87
N THR A 50 13.81 14.61 -1.19
CA THR A 50 13.69 14.74 0.27
C THR A 50 14.13 13.47 1.00
N TYR A 51 14.03 12.32 0.34
CA TYR A 51 14.41 11.02 0.91
C TYR A 51 15.52 10.41 0.05
N ASP A 52 16.73 10.39 0.56
CA ASP A 52 17.91 9.87 -0.13
C ASP A 52 18.31 8.46 0.30
N GLY A 53 17.41 7.75 0.98
CA GLY A 53 17.64 6.38 1.41
C GLY A 53 17.45 5.35 0.30
N GLU A 54 17.33 4.10 0.69
CA GLU A 54 17.14 3.00 -0.25
C GLU A 54 15.67 2.84 -0.61
N ASP A 55 15.40 2.18 -1.74
CA ASP A 55 14.06 1.80 -2.12
C ASP A 55 13.46 0.89 -1.04
N LEU A 56 12.19 1.13 -0.70
CA LEU A 56 11.45 0.29 0.24
C LEU A 56 10.42 -0.53 -0.52
N TYR A 57 10.33 -1.82 -0.20
CA TYR A 57 9.36 -2.73 -0.82
C TYR A 57 8.55 -3.42 0.26
N PHE A 58 7.22 -3.32 0.13
CA PHE A 58 6.29 -4.01 1.02
C PHE A 58 5.44 -4.99 0.23
N PHE A 59 5.39 -6.24 0.70
CA PHE A 59 4.48 -7.23 0.16
C PHE A 59 3.22 -7.26 1.01
N VAL A 60 2.07 -7.10 0.38
CA VAL A 60 0.77 -7.16 1.07
C VAL A 60 -0.12 -8.13 0.32
N GLY A 61 -0.35 -9.28 0.92
CA GLY A 61 -1.25 -10.29 0.38
C GLY A 61 -2.70 -9.93 0.66
N LEU A 62 -3.52 -9.91 -0.38
CA LEU A 62 -4.93 -9.54 -0.28
C LEU A 62 -5.80 -10.56 -1.01
N GLU A 63 -6.77 -11.14 -0.30
CA GLU A 63 -7.70 -12.09 -0.89
C GLU A 63 -9.06 -11.99 -0.21
N ASP A 64 -10.07 -11.66 -1.00
CA ASP A 64 -11.47 -11.69 -0.59
C ASP A 64 -11.74 -10.88 0.69
N GLY A 65 -11.19 -9.66 0.73
CA GLY A 65 -11.39 -8.75 1.86
C GLY A 65 -10.50 -9.04 3.08
N VAL A 66 -9.51 -9.91 2.94
CA VAL A 66 -8.59 -10.29 4.02
C VAL A 66 -7.16 -9.96 3.63
N CYS A 67 -6.41 -9.37 4.54
CA CYS A 67 -4.96 -9.24 4.40
C CYS A 67 -4.33 -10.54 4.88
N THR A 68 -3.79 -11.33 3.94
CA THR A 68 -3.25 -12.65 4.23
C THR A 68 -1.79 -12.59 4.69
N ASP A 69 -1.08 -11.52 4.32
CA ASP A 69 0.32 -11.33 4.69
C ASP A 69 0.69 -9.86 4.54
N ALA A 70 1.65 -9.40 5.31
CA ALA A 70 2.16 -8.03 5.20
C ALA A 70 3.55 -7.98 5.80
N PHE A 71 4.55 -7.73 4.95
CA PHE A 71 5.94 -7.65 5.40
C PHE A 71 6.80 -6.82 4.46
N ARG A 72 7.89 -6.31 4.99
CA ARG A 72 8.91 -5.63 4.19
C ARG A 72 9.83 -6.68 3.56
N THR A 73 10.25 -6.46 2.32
CA THR A 73 11.23 -7.32 1.64
C THR A 73 12.31 -6.47 0.98
N ASP A 74 13.53 -7.00 0.94
CA ASP A 74 14.63 -6.40 0.19
C ASP A 74 14.76 -7.06 -1.20
N ASP A 75 13.96 -8.09 -1.46
CA ASP A 75 13.98 -8.83 -2.73
C ASP A 75 12.58 -8.84 -3.35
N PRO A 76 12.24 -7.79 -4.12
CA PRO A 76 10.91 -7.73 -4.76
C PRO A 76 10.67 -8.82 -5.79
N ASP A 77 11.73 -9.39 -6.35
CA ASP A 77 11.61 -10.49 -7.33
C ASP A 77 11.41 -11.84 -6.64
N GLY A 78 11.66 -11.90 -5.34
CA GLY A 78 11.50 -13.12 -4.55
C GLY A 78 10.08 -13.35 -4.05
N VAL A 79 9.14 -12.42 -4.30
CA VAL A 79 7.74 -12.56 -3.90
C VAL A 79 6.84 -12.60 -5.14
N ASP A 80 5.75 -13.35 -5.03
CA ASP A 80 4.83 -13.54 -6.15
C ASP A 80 3.68 -12.53 -6.07
N TRP A 81 3.95 -11.33 -6.58
CA TRP A 81 2.93 -10.27 -6.60
C TRP A 81 2.20 -10.23 -7.95
N GLY A 82 0.92 -9.85 -7.90
CA GLY A 82 0.12 -9.66 -9.11
C GLY A 82 0.04 -8.21 -9.54
N PHE A 83 0.23 -7.28 -8.60
CA PHE A 83 0.14 -5.84 -8.84
C PHE A 83 1.29 -5.16 -8.12
N ALA A 84 1.88 -4.12 -8.73
CA ALA A 84 2.86 -3.29 -8.05
C ALA A 84 2.42 -1.82 -8.13
N PHE A 85 2.45 -1.14 -7.00
CA PHE A 85 2.05 0.25 -6.86
C PHE A 85 3.27 1.05 -6.40
N ARG A 86 3.75 1.94 -7.27
CA ARG A 86 5.05 2.59 -7.09
C ARG A 86 4.91 4.10 -7.03
N GLY A 87 5.65 4.72 -6.11
CA GLY A 87 5.70 6.17 -6.00
C GLY A 87 6.90 6.62 -5.21
N GLU A 88 7.20 7.92 -5.27
CA GLU A 88 8.27 8.50 -4.50
C GLU A 88 7.86 8.66 -3.04
N TYR A 89 8.82 8.75 -2.14
CA TYR A 89 8.59 8.88 -0.70
C TYR A 89 7.65 10.04 -0.37
N SER A 90 7.88 11.22 -0.96
CA SER A 90 7.03 12.37 -0.70
C SER A 90 5.60 12.18 -1.18
N THR A 91 5.40 11.41 -2.24
CA THR A 91 4.06 11.07 -2.75
C THR A 91 3.34 10.12 -1.80
N TRP A 92 4.05 9.09 -1.31
CA TRP A 92 3.53 8.17 -0.30
C TRP A 92 3.16 8.89 0.99
N LYS A 93 3.98 9.85 1.40
CA LYS A 93 3.73 10.68 2.58
C LYS A 93 2.40 11.43 2.45
N ARG A 94 2.13 12.01 1.29
CA ARG A 94 0.86 12.67 1.00
C ARG A 94 -0.31 11.71 1.05
N LEU A 95 -0.14 10.51 0.50
CA LEU A 95 -1.17 9.47 0.51
C LEU A 95 -1.51 9.04 1.95
N ILE A 96 -0.48 8.75 2.76
CA ILE A 96 -0.67 8.32 4.14
C ILE A 96 -1.31 9.41 4.98
N ARG A 97 -1.02 10.68 4.69
CA ARG A 97 -1.66 11.83 5.34
C ARG A 97 -3.04 12.16 4.79
N GLN A 98 -3.50 11.43 3.79
CA GLN A 98 -4.77 11.65 3.08
C GLN A 98 -4.84 12.97 2.33
N ASP A 99 -3.69 13.53 1.97
CA ASP A 99 -3.61 14.71 1.12
C ASP A 99 -3.70 14.35 -0.37
N LEU A 100 -3.55 13.06 -0.70
CA LEU A 100 -3.61 12.55 -2.06
C LEU A 100 -4.26 11.16 -2.04
N GLY A 101 -5.30 10.95 -2.83
CA GLY A 101 -5.93 9.65 -2.99
C GLY A 101 -5.12 8.76 -3.93
N ALA A 102 -5.22 7.43 -3.73
CA ALA A 102 -4.49 6.47 -4.55
C ALA A 102 -4.90 6.55 -6.03
N ILE A 103 -6.19 6.64 -6.32
CA ILE A 103 -6.69 6.72 -7.69
C ILE A 103 -6.29 8.06 -8.33
N ASP A 104 -6.43 9.17 -7.59
CA ASP A 104 -6.01 10.48 -8.08
C ASP A 104 -4.52 10.50 -8.40
N GLY A 105 -3.71 9.86 -7.55
CA GLY A 105 -2.27 9.74 -7.78
C GLY A 105 -1.93 8.93 -9.02
N LEU A 106 -2.68 7.86 -9.29
CA LEU A 106 -2.53 7.08 -10.53
C LEU A 106 -2.89 7.90 -11.76
N MET A 107 -4.01 8.62 -11.71
CA MET A 107 -4.50 9.40 -12.85
C MET A 107 -3.58 10.57 -13.16
N SER A 108 -2.95 11.16 -12.16
CA SER A 108 -2.00 12.27 -12.34
C SER A 108 -0.60 11.81 -12.73
N GLY A 109 -0.31 10.50 -12.64
CA GLY A 109 1.02 9.95 -12.90
C GLY A 109 1.99 10.06 -11.74
N GLU A 110 1.54 10.50 -10.56
CA GLU A 110 2.37 10.53 -9.34
C GLU A 110 2.63 9.13 -8.79
N PHE A 111 1.69 8.21 -9.01
CA PHE A 111 1.87 6.77 -8.79
C PHE A 111 1.83 6.03 -10.10
N GLU A 112 2.56 4.91 -10.15
CA GLU A 112 2.56 3.99 -11.29
C GLU A 112 2.02 2.65 -10.86
N LEU A 113 1.23 2.01 -11.71
CA LEU A 113 0.68 0.68 -11.45
C LEU A 113 1.20 -0.31 -12.48
N ASP A 114 1.78 -1.41 -11.99
CA ASP A 114 2.03 -2.61 -12.78
C ASP A 114 0.89 -3.59 -12.48
N GLY A 115 0.14 -3.98 -13.51
CA GLY A 115 -0.99 -4.87 -13.37
C GLY A 115 -2.22 -4.37 -14.13
N ASP A 116 -3.35 -5.01 -13.92
CA ASP A 116 -4.60 -4.68 -14.61
C ASP A 116 -5.24 -3.43 -14.01
N MET A 117 -5.04 -2.29 -14.67
CA MET A 117 -5.59 -1.01 -14.25
C MET A 117 -7.11 -1.02 -14.18
N GLN A 118 -7.77 -1.65 -15.17
CA GLN A 118 -9.22 -1.70 -15.19
C GLN A 118 -9.79 -2.43 -13.99
N ARG A 119 -9.16 -3.54 -13.61
CA ARG A 119 -9.55 -4.32 -12.43
C ARG A 119 -9.37 -3.50 -11.15
N THR A 120 -8.23 -2.78 -11.06
CA THR A 120 -7.95 -1.90 -9.93
C THR A 120 -9.03 -0.81 -9.80
N LEU A 121 -9.44 -0.22 -10.92
CA LEU A 121 -10.49 0.82 -10.90
C LEU A 121 -11.86 0.28 -10.51
N GLN A 122 -12.15 -0.98 -10.81
CA GLN A 122 -13.40 -1.62 -10.38
C GLN A 122 -13.48 -1.76 -8.86
N TYR A 123 -12.32 -1.79 -8.19
CA TYR A 123 -12.22 -1.90 -6.72
C TYR A 123 -11.73 -0.59 -6.10
N SER A 124 -12.07 0.55 -6.69
CA SER A 124 -11.63 1.86 -6.19
C SER A 124 -12.08 2.12 -4.75
N ASP A 125 -13.24 1.61 -4.34
CA ASP A 125 -13.70 1.74 -2.96
C ASP A 125 -12.76 1.02 -2.00
N ALA A 126 -12.25 -0.15 -2.39
CA ALA A 126 -11.26 -0.87 -1.59
C ALA A 126 -9.98 -0.07 -1.46
N ALA A 127 -9.53 0.57 -2.55
CA ALA A 127 -8.34 1.41 -2.52
C ALA A 127 -8.52 2.59 -1.55
N VAL A 128 -9.68 3.22 -1.53
CA VAL A 128 -9.98 4.32 -0.60
C VAL A 128 -9.88 3.83 0.84
N VAL A 129 -10.51 2.70 1.17
CA VAL A 129 -10.49 2.17 2.54
C VAL A 129 -9.06 1.77 2.94
N MET A 130 -8.28 1.20 2.04
CA MET A 130 -6.88 0.87 2.32
C MET A 130 -6.07 2.11 2.72
N THR A 131 -6.27 3.22 2.04
CA THR A 131 -5.56 4.46 2.39
C THR A 131 -6.05 5.04 3.71
N GLU A 132 -7.34 4.94 4.02
CA GLU A 132 -7.89 5.35 5.30
C GLU A 132 -7.29 4.54 6.45
N GLU A 133 -7.11 3.23 6.25
CA GLU A 133 -6.49 2.37 7.26
C GLU A 133 -4.99 2.64 7.40
N ALA A 134 -4.30 3.00 6.31
CA ALA A 134 -2.91 3.44 6.38
C ALA A 134 -2.80 4.71 7.23
N ALA A 135 -3.73 5.64 7.05
CA ALA A 135 -3.77 6.88 7.85
C ALA A 135 -4.07 6.61 9.32
N ALA A 136 -4.75 5.50 9.62
CA ALA A 136 -5.08 5.11 10.99
C ALA A 136 -3.86 4.57 11.75
N VAL A 137 -2.80 4.19 11.04
CA VAL A 137 -1.52 3.85 11.67
C VAL A 137 -0.85 5.17 12.07
N ASP A 138 -0.55 5.32 13.36
CA ASP A 138 0.11 6.52 13.87
C ASP A 138 1.54 6.57 13.30
N THR A 139 1.79 7.49 12.38
CA THR A 139 3.01 7.52 11.57
C THR A 139 3.73 8.85 11.70
N GLU A 140 5.06 8.77 11.89
CA GLU A 140 5.97 9.92 11.79
C GLU A 140 6.85 9.73 10.56
N PHE A 141 7.22 10.80 9.91
CA PHE A 141 8.06 10.76 8.71
C PHE A 141 9.41 11.40 9.02
N GLU A 142 10.49 10.66 8.73
CA GLU A 142 11.86 11.14 8.95
C GLU A 142 12.28 12.19 7.92
N TYR A 143 11.60 12.21 6.77
CA TYR A 143 11.97 13.08 5.66
C TYR A 143 10.81 13.93 5.17
#